data_fb19ec6bb1c3fcc214e22d088ff9ef1d
#
_entry.id   fb19ec6bb1c3fcc214e22d088ff9ef1d
#
_cell.length_a   1.000
_cell.length_b   1.000
_cell.length_c   1.000
_cell.angle_alpha   90.00
_cell.angle_beta   90.00
_cell.angle_gamma   90.00
#
_symmetry.space_group_name_H-M   'P 1'
#
loop_
_entity.id
_entity.type
_entity.pdbx_description
1 polymer ?
#
loop_
_entity_poly.entity_id
_entity_poly.type
_entity_poly.pdbx_seq_one_letter_code
_entity_poly.pdbx_strand_id
1 'polypeptide(L)'
;MTEVLWPSAVEKQALGLAARLARQGVRPGERVLLTGENSSSFVAALLALCHLDVSIVLAAPQLAADQLAHMTRTANVRWAVAGATADGIPLPGSAVLDLTAPAAPDPADPADPAAAGTIVLDRWESRADAVVMWSSGTTGAPKSVVKSGRAVLENSRVTAAHMGYTRDDVLAPLLPFSHQYGMSLLLIWWLTGCGLLVAPYRRLEPALTAIAESGATVVDGTPPTYHGMLTLFARNPAHLDGLRKVRMWCVGGAPLNRPLAERFRDATGQPLLDGYGMTETGNIALALPDLAEGCGRPLPGVEVRVRASDEDAGEGEVGEVEVRTPGRLEGYLRPDGSLAPYDEPWFRTRDLGRIDGNGVLHVYGRMNAVHRLGHTLYPEYLERRAEECGAPVKVVALDDERAGAVLVFFVQDAVHDERVWRGRLRACLASYERPNAVVTLPEFPVNRNGKVDVNALKELAAALLRGGGDGR
;
A
#
# COMPACT_ATOMS: atom_id res chain seq x y z
N MET A 1 -13.16 2.46 -18.82
CA MET A 1 -14.25 3.43 -18.72
C MET A 1 -13.94 4.29 -17.49
N THR A 2 -14.01 5.61 -17.61
CA THR A 2 -13.72 6.55 -16.51
C THR A 2 -15.04 7.06 -15.99
N GLU A 3 -15.33 6.91 -14.69
CA GLU A 3 -16.59 7.35 -14.08
C GLU A 3 -16.37 7.80 -12.63
N VAL A 4 -17.18 8.74 -12.17
CA VAL A 4 -17.27 9.11 -10.76
C VAL A 4 -18.47 8.40 -10.15
N LEU A 5 -18.20 7.59 -9.14
CA LEU A 5 -19.19 6.84 -8.40
C LEU A 5 -19.65 7.62 -7.17
N TRP A 6 -20.94 7.67 -6.95
CA TRP A 6 -21.57 8.16 -5.71
C TRP A 6 -22.22 6.99 -4.98
N PRO A 7 -22.20 6.92 -3.64
CA PRO A 7 -22.75 5.79 -2.90
C PRO A 7 -24.18 5.41 -3.31
N SER A 8 -25.07 6.38 -3.45
CA SER A 8 -26.47 6.14 -3.85
C SER A 8 -26.63 5.49 -5.23
N ALA A 9 -25.71 5.74 -6.17
CA ALA A 9 -25.73 5.13 -7.48
C ALA A 9 -25.28 3.66 -7.46
N VAL A 10 -24.30 3.34 -6.60
CA VAL A 10 -23.73 2.00 -6.47
C VAL A 10 -24.57 1.11 -5.57
N GLU A 11 -25.26 1.67 -4.58
CA GLU A 11 -26.03 0.94 -3.58
C GLU A 11 -27.06 -0.01 -4.20
N LYS A 12 -27.84 0.47 -5.17
CA LYS A 12 -28.82 -0.36 -5.87
C LYS A 12 -28.17 -1.54 -6.60
N GLN A 13 -27.03 -1.31 -7.24
CA GLN A 13 -26.28 -2.36 -7.92
C GLN A 13 -25.74 -3.39 -6.91
N ALA A 14 -25.24 -2.94 -5.77
CA ALA A 14 -24.73 -3.79 -4.70
C ALA A 14 -25.83 -4.66 -4.08
N LEU A 15 -27.02 -4.09 -3.81
CA LEU A 15 -28.18 -4.83 -3.29
C LEU A 15 -28.67 -5.89 -4.29
N GLY A 16 -28.77 -5.54 -5.57
CA GLY A 16 -29.12 -6.50 -6.61
C GLY A 16 -28.12 -7.65 -6.74
N LEU A 17 -26.82 -7.34 -6.61
CA LEU A 17 -25.77 -8.36 -6.59
C LEU A 17 -25.85 -9.22 -5.33
N ALA A 18 -26.10 -8.64 -4.16
CA ALA A 18 -26.27 -9.38 -2.91
C ALA A 18 -27.43 -10.38 -3.01
N ALA A 19 -28.58 -9.95 -3.53
CA ALA A 19 -29.73 -10.82 -3.76
C ALA A 19 -29.40 -11.98 -4.72
N ARG A 20 -28.67 -11.71 -5.82
CA ARG A 20 -28.21 -12.73 -6.77
C ARG A 20 -27.28 -13.75 -6.11
N LEU A 21 -26.29 -13.29 -5.34
CA LEU A 21 -25.36 -14.15 -4.61
C LEU A 21 -26.09 -15.05 -3.60
N ALA A 22 -27.03 -14.49 -2.84
CA ALA A 22 -27.84 -15.24 -1.88
C ALA A 22 -28.70 -16.33 -2.56
N ARG A 23 -29.33 -16.03 -3.72
CA ARG A 23 -30.08 -17.02 -4.52
C ARG A 23 -29.20 -18.14 -5.05
N GLN A 24 -27.96 -17.86 -5.41
CA GLN A 24 -26.97 -18.87 -5.84
C GLN A 24 -26.43 -19.72 -4.69
N GLY A 25 -26.74 -19.39 -3.46
CA GLY A 25 -26.41 -20.19 -2.30
C GLY A 25 -25.30 -19.64 -1.42
N VAL A 26 -24.78 -18.44 -1.66
CA VAL A 26 -23.86 -17.77 -0.75
C VAL A 26 -24.56 -17.49 0.59
N ARG A 27 -23.95 -17.88 1.69
CA ARG A 27 -24.50 -17.75 3.04
C ARG A 27 -23.61 -16.86 3.93
N PRO A 28 -24.21 -16.17 4.91
CA PRO A 28 -23.45 -15.49 5.95
C PRO A 28 -22.41 -16.43 6.57
N GLY A 29 -21.22 -15.92 6.85
CA GLY A 29 -20.14 -16.68 7.44
C GLY A 29 -19.23 -17.41 6.45
N GLU A 30 -19.62 -17.58 5.21
CA GLU A 30 -18.76 -18.20 4.19
C GLU A 30 -17.64 -17.25 3.75
N ARG A 31 -16.53 -17.82 3.29
CA ARG A 31 -15.43 -17.08 2.70
C ARG A 31 -15.60 -17.00 1.18
N VAL A 32 -15.60 -15.76 0.68
CA VAL A 32 -15.82 -15.45 -0.73
C VAL A 32 -14.60 -14.72 -1.28
N LEU A 33 -13.98 -15.25 -2.33
CA LEU A 33 -12.92 -14.57 -3.06
C LEU A 33 -13.51 -13.39 -3.83
N LEU A 34 -12.89 -12.22 -3.68
CA LEU A 34 -13.14 -11.05 -4.53
C LEU A 34 -11.85 -10.68 -5.28
N THR A 35 -11.89 -10.74 -6.60
CA THR A 35 -10.77 -10.38 -7.46
C THR A 35 -11.24 -9.68 -8.74
N GLY A 36 -10.47 -8.74 -9.24
CA GLY A 36 -10.79 -7.99 -10.45
C GLY A 36 -10.03 -6.68 -10.54
N GLU A 37 -10.05 -6.09 -11.73
CA GLU A 37 -9.54 -4.73 -11.95
C GLU A 37 -10.47 -3.69 -11.28
N ASN A 38 -9.94 -2.50 -11.00
CA ASN A 38 -10.74 -1.40 -10.47
C ASN A 38 -11.93 -1.09 -11.40
N SER A 39 -13.14 -1.20 -10.88
CA SER A 39 -14.38 -0.97 -11.61
C SER A 39 -15.54 -0.69 -10.66
N SER A 40 -16.62 -0.08 -11.17
CA SER A 40 -17.87 0.06 -10.41
C SER A 40 -18.43 -1.29 -9.96
N SER A 41 -18.29 -2.32 -10.79
CA SER A 41 -18.70 -3.69 -10.44
C SER A 41 -17.90 -4.26 -9.27
N PHE A 42 -16.58 -3.98 -9.17
CA PHE A 42 -15.77 -4.38 -8.01
C PHE A 42 -16.26 -3.68 -6.73
N VAL A 43 -16.55 -2.37 -6.82
CA VAL A 43 -17.06 -1.59 -5.68
C VAL A 43 -18.42 -2.12 -5.22
N ALA A 44 -19.33 -2.35 -6.16
CA ALA A 44 -20.64 -2.94 -5.86
C ALA A 44 -20.52 -4.34 -5.25
N ALA A 45 -19.57 -5.16 -5.71
CA ALA A 45 -19.33 -6.49 -5.16
C ALA A 45 -18.79 -6.43 -3.73
N LEU A 46 -17.85 -5.53 -3.45
CA LEU A 46 -17.36 -5.33 -2.08
C LEU A 46 -18.51 -5.00 -1.11
N LEU A 47 -19.36 -4.03 -1.47
CA LEU A 47 -20.52 -3.65 -0.65
C LEU A 47 -21.55 -4.79 -0.52
N ALA A 48 -21.81 -5.52 -1.60
CA ALA A 48 -22.73 -6.67 -1.59
C ALA A 48 -22.25 -7.77 -0.64
N LEU A 49 -20.95 -8.07 -0.65
CA LEU A 49 -20.35 -9.06 0.22
C LEU A 49 -20.35 -8.62 1.69
N CYS A 50 -20.07 -7.34 1.96
CA CYS A 50 -20.23 -6.78 3.31
C CYS A 50 -21.69 -6.90 3.80
N HIS A 51 -22.67 -6.55 2.94
CA HIS A 51 -24.09 -6.63 3.27
C HIS A 51 -24.55 -8.06 3.57
N LEU A 52 -24.00 -9.05 2.87
CA LEU A 52 -24.27 -10.49 3.07
C LEU A 52 -23.60 -11.10 4.30
N ASP A 53 -22.81 -10.34 5.05
CA ASP A 53 -22.05 -10.83 6.20
C ASP A 53 -21.18 -12.04 5.85
N VAL A 54 -20.38 -11.95 4.79
CA VAL A 54 -19.40 -12.96 4.41
C VAL A 54 -17.98 -12.51 4.75
N SER A 55 -17.05 -13.45 4.86
CA SER A 55 -15.62 -13.16 4.97
C SER A 55 -15.05 -12.93 3.57
N ILE A 56 -14.52 -11.74 3.31
CA ILE A 56 -14.04 -11.34 2.00
C ILE A 56 -12.55 -11.68 1.87
N VAL A 57 -12.23 -12.56 0.95
CA VAL A 57 -10.83 -12.91 0.61
C VAL A 57 -10.42 -12.06 -0.58
N LEU A 58 -9.57 -11.06 -0.35
CA LEU A 58 -9.12 -10.15 -1.42
C LEU A 58 -7.89 -10.69 -2.13
N ALA A 59 -7.95 -10.72 -3.46
CA ALA A 59 -6.82 -11.12 -4.30
C ALA A 59 -6.61 -10.15 -5.45
N ALA A 60 -5.34 -9.84 -5.72
CA ALA A 60 -4.97 -9.02 -6.87
C ALA A 60 -5.23 -9.81 -8.18
N PRO A 61 -5.78 -9.16 -9.23
CA PRO A 61 -6.11 -9.85 -10.48
C PRO A 61 -4.88 -10.34 -11.27
N GLN A 62 -3.66 -9.92 -10.87
CA GLN A 62 -2.41 -10.28 -11.54
C GLN A 62 -1.70 -11.47 -10.88
N LEU A 63 -2.28 -12.06 -9.85
CA LEU A 63 -1.69 -13.23 -9.19
C LEU A 63 -1.59 -14.40 -10.16
N ALA A 64 -0.49 -15.14 -10.09
CA ALA A 64 -0.35 -16.38 -10.82
C ALA A 64 -1.34 -17.44 -10.32
N ALA A 65 -1.72 -18.37 -11.18
CA ALA A 65 -2.74 -19.37 -10.88
C ALA A 65 -2.40 -20.24 -9.65
N ASP A 66 -1.12 -20.57 -9.46
CA ASP A 66 -0.63 -21.32 -8.32
C ASP A 66 -0.73 -20.53 -7.01
N GLN A 67 -0.44 -19.23 -7.04
CA GLN A 67 -0.61 -18.32 -5.90
C GLN A 67 -2.09 -18.20 -5.52
N LEU A 68 -2.95 -17.99 -6.51
CA LEU A 68 -4.38 -17.91 -6.29
C LEU A 68 -4.95 -19.23 -5.74
N ALA A 69 -4.50 -20.37 -6.28
CA ALA A 69 -4.85 -21.70 -5.78
C ALA A 69 -4.38 -21.93 -4.34
N HIS A 70 -3.20 -21.43 -3.97
CA HIS A 70 -2.73 -21.49 -2.60
C HIS A 70 -3.63 -20.67 -1.67
N MET A 71 -3.95 -19.42 -2.04
CA MET A 71 -4.82 -18.53 -1.26
C MET A 71 -6.21 -19.12 -1.04
N THR A 72 -6.84 -19.62 -2.10
CA THR A 72 -8.20 -20.19 -2.04
C THR A 72 -8.25 -21.45 -1.18
N ARG A 73 -7.24 -22.33 -1.26
CA ARG A 73 -7.15 -23.51 -0.40
C ARG A 73 -6.93 -23.14 1.07
N THR A 74 -5.93 -22.27 1.35
CA THR A 74 -5.62 -21.83 2.72
C THR A 74 -6.79 -21.11 3.36
N ALA A 75 -7.54 -20.31 2.61
CA ALA A 75 -8.70 -19.61 3.13
C ALA A 75 -10.00 -20.44 3.08
N ASN A 76 -9.98 -21.69 2.64
CA ASN A 76 -11.19 -22.52 2.49
C ASN A 76 -12.31 -21.79 1.72
N VAL A 77 -11.95 -21.15 0.58
CA VAL A 77 -12.87 -20.38 -0.24
C VAL A 77 -13.86 -21.32 -0.95
N ARG A 78 -15.16 -21.02 -0.87
CA ARG A 78 -16.21 -21.78 -1.58
C ARG A 78 -16.75 -21.05 -2.80
N TRP A 79 -16.71 -19.74 -2.83
CA TRP A 79 -17.29 -18.90 -3.86
C TRP A 79 -16.25 -17.89 -4.36
N ALA A 80 -16.33 -17.54 -5.63
CA ALA A 80 -15.56 -16.44 -6.18
C ALA A 80 -16.46 -15.45 -6.89
N VAL A 81 -16.19 -14.17 -6.67
CA VAL A 81 -16.71 -13.05 -7.42
C VAL A 81 -15.55 -12.44 -8.16
N ALA A 82 -15.53 -12.57 -9.48
CA ALA A 82 -14.38 -12.22 -10.29
C ALA A 82 -14.76 -11.35 -11.49
N GLY A 83 -13.84 -10.46 -11.91
CA GLY A 83 -13.94 -9.73 -13.17
C GLY A 83 -13.62 -10.61 -14.38
N ALA A 84 -13.42 -10.00 -15.54
CA ALA A 84 -13.19 -10.66 -16.85
C ALA A 84 -12.03 -11.68 -16.90
N THR A 85 -11.24 -11.80 -15.84
CA THR A 85 -10.16 -12.78 -15.66
C THR A 85 -10.62 -14.06 -14.96
N ALA A 86 -11.92 -14.30 -14.89
CA ALA A 86 -12.53 -15.45 -14.20
C ALA A 86 -12.16 -16.82 -14.80
N ASP A 87 -11.73 -16.86 -16.06
CA ASP A 87 -11.29 -18.09 -16.73
C ASP A 87 -10.01 -18.63 -16.08
N GLY A 88 -10.17 -19.74 -15.34
CA GLY A 88 -9.04 -20.44 -14.72
C GLY A 88 -8.82 -20.23 -13.23
N ILE A 89 -9.78 -19.64 -12.49
CA ILE A 89 -9.71 -19.63 -11.02
C ILE A 89 -9.89 -21.07 -10.51
N PRO A 90 -8.86 -21.66 -9.89
CA PRO A 90 -8.92 -23.05 -9.45
C PRO A 90 -9.69 -23.13 -8.13
N LEU A 91 -11.01 -23.24 -8.22
CA LEU A 91 -11.86 -23.47 -7.06
C LEU A 91 -12.43 -24.89 -7.12
N PRO A 92 -12.10 -25.76 -6.19
CA PRO A 92 -12.71 -27.08 -6.13
C PRO A 92 -14.19 -26.97 -5.76
N GLY A 93 -15.07 -27.23 -6.73
CA GLY A 93 -16.52 -27.35 -6.51
C GLY A 93 -17.31 -26.06 -6.26
N SER A 94 -16.81 -24.90 -6.71
CA SER A 94 -17.41 -23.59 -6.45
C SER A 94 -17.83 -22.86 -7.71
N ALA A 95 -18.91 -22.08 -7.62
CA ALA A 95 -19.34 -21.24 -8.71
C ALA A 95 -18.54 -19.93 -8.76
N VAL A 96 -17.99 -19.64 -9.92
CA VAL A 96 -17.38 -18.34 -10.23
C VAL A 96 -18.48 -17.42 -10.78
N LEU A 97 -18.67 -16.30 -10.12
CA LEU A 97 -19.60 -15.25 -10.55
C LEU A 97 -18.85 -14.18 -11.32
N ASP A 98 -19.16 -14.05 -12.58
CA ASP A 98 -18.60 -13.01 -13.42
C ASP A 98 -19.21 -11.65 -13.07
N LEU A 99 -18.35 -10.72 -12.63
CA LEU A 99 -18.72 -9.32 -12.36
C LEU A 99 -19.04 -8.53 -13.64
N THR A 100 -18.58 -9.02 -14.80
CA THR A 100 -18.78 -8.33 -16.08
C THR A 100 -20.06 -8.77 -16.78
N ALA A 101 -20.64 -9.92 -16.37
CA ALA A 101 -21.91 -10.37 -16.91
C ALA A 101 -23.00 -9.36 -16.50
N PRO A 102 -23.72 -8.75 -17.46
CA PRO A 102 -24.87 -7.92 -17.13
C PRO A 102 -25.80 -8.75 -16.25
N ALA A 103 -26.29 -8.14 -15.17
CA ALA A 103 -27.39 -8.73 -14.42
C ALA A 103 -28.50 -8.99 -15.44
N ALA A 104 -28.72 -10.26 -15.82
CA ALA A 104 -29.87 -10.59 -16.66
C ALA A 104 -31.09 -10.07 -15.88
N PRO A 105 -31.88 -9.16 -16.46
CA PRO A 105 -33.14 -8.78 -15.84
C PRO A 105 -33.91 -10.09 -15.66
N ASP A 106 -34.22 -10.44 -14.44
CA ASP A 106 -35.19 -11.51 -14.21
C ASP A 106 -36.53 -10.98 -14.71
N PRO A 107 -37.08 -11.50 -15.82
CA PRO A 107 -38.34 -11.00 -16.34
C PRO A 107 -39.54 -11.27 -15.40
N ALA A 108 -39.30 -11.99 -14.30
CA ALA A 108 -40.36 -12.43 -13.38
C ALA A 108 -40.51 -11.57 -12.12
N ASP A 109 -39.61 -10.60 -11.85
CA ASP A 109 -39.73 -9.81 -10.61
C ASP A 109 -39.33 -8.33 -10.75
N PRO A 110 -40.26 -7.44 -11.15
CA PRO A 110 -40.05 -6.00 -11.13
C PRO A 110 -39.98 -5.40 -9.72
N ALA A 111 -40.14 -6.20 -8.66
CA ALA A 111 -40.14 -5.78 -7.28
C ALA A 111 -39.53 -6.87 -6.40
N ASP A 112 -38.21 -7.22 -6.60
CA ASP A 112 -37.51 -8.05 -5.62
C ASP A 112 -37.39 -7.24 -4.31
N PRO A 113 -38.08 -7.64 -3.20
CA PRO A 113 -37.99 -6.96 -1.92
C PRO A 113 -36.56 -6.91 -1.36
N ALA A 114 -35.69 -7.81 -1.83
CA ALA A 114 -34.28 -7.82 -1.46
C ALA A 114 -33.46 -6.69 -2.12
N ALA A 115 -33.99 -6.07 -3.21
CA ALA A 115 -33.42 -4.88 -3.81
C ALA A 115 -33.96 -3.57 -3.20
N ALA A 116 -34.99 -3.66 -2.36
CA ALA A 116 -35.60 -2.55 -1.65
C ALA A 116 -34.97 -2.46 -0.24
N GLY A 117 -34.04 -1.54 -0.06
CA GLY A 117 -33.38 -1.35 1.24
C GLY A 117 -32.13 -0.50 1.11
N THR A 118 -31.38 -0.48 2.18
CA THR A 118 -30.04 0.14 2.24
C THR A 118 -28.99 -0.92 2.56
N ILE A 119 -27.76 -0.66 2.13
CA ILE A 119 -26.63 -1.50 2.53
C ILE A 119 -26.43 -1.43 4.04
N VAL A 120 -26.45 -2.60 4.70
CA VAL A 120 -26.26 -2.73 6.15
C VAL A 120 -24.93 -3.42 6.40
N LEU A 121 -24.07 -2.79 7.21
CA LEU A 121 -22.72 -3.28 7.53
C LEU A 121 -22.61 -3.83 8.96
N ASP A 122 -23.62 -3.69 9.83
CA ASP A 122 -23.53 -3.96 11.27
C ASP A 122 -23.09 -5.40 11.61
N ARG A 123 -23.62 -6.38 10.87
CA ARG A 123 -23.22 -7.79 11.04
C ARG A 123 -21.78 -8.01 10.62
N TRP A 124 -21.42 -7.49 9.45
CA TRP A 124 -20.07 -7.58 8.92
C TRP A 124 -19.07 -6.82 9.80
N GLU A 125 -19.46 -5.66 10.36
CA GLU A 125 -18.65 -4.92 11.34
C GLU A 125 -18.35 -5.76 12.58
N SER A 126 -19.30 -6.56 13.04
CA SER A 126 -19.15 -7.43 14.21
C SER A 126 -18.36 -8.69 13.93
N ARG A 127 -18.02 -8.97 12.69
CA ARG A 127 -17.35 -10.18 12.25
C ARG A 127 -15.85 -10.15 12.55
N ALA A 128 -15.31 -11.18 13.17
CA ALA A 128 -13.89 -11.29 13.51
C ALA A 128 -13.00 -11.60 12.28
N ASP A 129 -13.51 -12.31 11.28
CA ASP A 129 -12.80 -12.66 10.04
C ASP A 129 -13.43 -11.98 8.82
N ALA A 130 -13.73 -10.69 8.93
CA ALA A 130 -14.44 -9.95 7.88
C ALA A 130 -13.63 -9.84 6.58
N VAL A 131 -12.31 -9.69 6.68
CA VAL A 131 -11.41 -9.58 5.53
C VAL A 131 -10.18 -10.45 5.72
N VAL A 132 -9.80 -11.16 4.67
CA VAL A 132 -8.53 -11.90 4.57
C VAL A 132 -7.73 -11.34 3.40
N MET A 133 -6.52 -10.90 3.68
CA MET A 133 -5.58 -10.35 2.68
C MET A 133 -4.22 -11.01 2.82
N TRP A 134 -3.43 -11.00 1.74
CA TRP A 134 -2.06 -11.50 1.77
C TRP A 134 -1.07 -10.34 1.78
N SER A 135 -0.22 -10.32 2.80
CA SER A 135 0.94 -9.43 2.83
C SER A 135 2.17 -10.13 2.24
N SER A 136 3.06 -9.36 1.63
CA SER A 136 4.29 -9.87 0.98
C SER A 136 5.35 -10.34 1.98
N GLY A 137 4.99 -10.78 3.16
CA GLY A 137 5.83 -11.30 4.24
C GLY A 137 7.34 -10.99 4.18
N THR A 138 7.91 -10.52 5.26
CA THR A 138 9.37 -10.22 5.38
C THR A 138 10.24 -11.48 5.30
N THR A 139 9.65 -12.67 5.42
CA THR A 139 10.32 -13.99 5.41
C THR A 139 10.23 -14.72 4.08
N GLY A 140 9.72 -14.07 3.03
CA GLY A 140 9.64 -14.62 1.67
C GLY A 140 8.34 -15.31 1.30
N ALA A 141 7.60 -15.90 2.24
CA ALA A 141 6.27 -16.48 1.97
C ALA A 141 5.16 -15.47 2.31
N PRO A 142 4.15 -15.29 1.44
CA PRO A 142 3.00 -14.43 1.75
C PRO A 142 2.25 -14.91 2.98
N LYS A 143 1.88 -13.96 3.88
CA LYS A 143 1.11 -14.25 5.09
C LYS A 143 -0.34 -13.81 4.90
N SER A 144 -1.28 -14.67 5.32
CA SER A 144 -2.72 -14.42 5.25
C SER A 144 -3.20 -13.64 6.48
N VAL A 145 -3.29 -12.34 6.36
CA VAL A 145 -3.73 -11.41 7.41
C VAL A 145 -5.26 -11.45 7.53
N VAL A 146 -5.77 -11.70 8.73
CA VAL A 146 -7.21 -11.69 9.04
C VAL A 146 -7.55 -10.45 9.84
N LYS A 147 -8.57 -9.71 9.41
CA LYS A 147 -9.05 -8.50 10.09
C LYS A 147 -10.54 -8.57 10.35
N SER A 148 -10.95 -8.08 11.53
CA SER A 148 -12.35 -7.89 11.84
C SER A 148 -12.97 -6.70 11.08
N GLY A 149 -14.28 -6.75 10.88
CA GLY A 149 -15.02 -5.64 10.27
C GLY A 149 -14.88 -4.37 11.08
N ARG A 150 -14.91 -4.48 12.42
CA ARG A 150 -14.69 -3.35 13.33
C ARG A 150 -13.31 -2.71 13.11
N ALA A 151 -12.24 -3.50 13.09
CA ALA A 151 -10.88 -2.99 12.89
C ALA A 151 -10.75 -2.22 11.57
N VAL A 152 -11.39 -2.71 10.52
CA VAL A 152 -11.33 -2.09 9.19
C VAL A 152 -12.17 -0.82 9.12
N LEU A 153 -13.42 -0.85 9.61
CA LEU A 153 -14.33 0.30 9.54
C LEU A 153 -13.90 1.42 10.48
N GLU A 154 -13.47 1.09 11.71
CA GLU A 154 -13.00 2.09 12.67
C GLU A 154 -11.75 2.82 12.15
N ASN A 155 -10.78 2.08 11.63
CA ASN A 155 -9.60 2.67 11.01
C ASN A 155 -9.97 3.59 9.83
N SER A 156 -10.97 3.19 9.02
CA SER A 156 -11.47 4.02 7.91
C SER A 156 -12.18 5.29 8.40
N ARG A 157 -13.02 5.20 9.47
CA ARG A 157 -13.68 6.38 10.09
C ARG A 157 -12.68 7.37 10.65
N VAL A 158 -11.70 6.87 11.41
CA VAL A 158 -10.66 7.70 12.02
C VAL A 158 -9.80 8.35 10.93
N THR A 159 -9.43 7.60 9.88
CA THR A 159 -8.71 8.14 8.72
C THR A 159 -9.51 9.24 8.04
N ALA A 160 -10.79 9.02 7.78
CA ALA A 160 -11.65 10.00 7.12
C ALA A 160 -11.75 11.31 7.92
N ALA A 161 -11.94 11.21 9.24
CA ALA A 161 -12.00 12.35 10.13
C ALA A 161 -10.67 13.09 10.21
N HIS A 162 -9.55 12.38 10.32
CA HIS A 162 -8.21 12.98 10.40
C HIS A 162 -7.84 13.73 9.12
N MET A 163 -8.10 13.14 7.95
CA MET A 163 -7.83 13.75 6.64
C MET A 163 -8.85 14.83 6.27
N GLY A 164 -9.91 15.00 7.04
CA GLY A 164 -10.96 15.98 6.77
C GLY A 164 -11.68 15.74 5.45
N TYR A 165 -11.98 14.47 5.13
CA TYR A 165 -12.78 14.14 3.95
C TYR A 165 -14.24 14.52 4.16
N THR A 166 -14.84 15.10 3.13
CA THR A 166 -16.22 15.60 3.14
C THR A 166 -17.00 15.05 1.94
N ARG A 167 -18.31 15.27 1.92
CA ARG A 167 -19.16 14.89 0.78
C ARG A 167 -18.83 15.63 -0.52
N ASP A 168 -18.15 16.77 -0.42
CA ASP A 168 -17.78 17.58 -1.57
C ASP A 168 -16.48 17.08 -2.24
N ASP A 169 -15.79 16.13 -1.62
CA ASP A 169 -14.59 15.54 -2.17
C ASP A 169 -14.89 14.52 -3.26
N VAL A 170 -13.94 14.39 -4.18
CA VAL A 170 -13.87 13.29 -5.15
C VAL A 170 -12.50 12.64 -5.00
N LEU A 171 -12.49 11.41 -4.49
CA LEU A 171 -11.29 10.62 -4.30
C LEU A 171 -10.86 9.98 -5.62
N ALA A 172 -9.58 10.06 -5.94
CA ALA A 172 -8.98 9.46 -7.13
C ALA A 172 -7.85 8.49 -6.75
N PRO A 173 -8.18 7.25 -6.30
CA PRO A 173 -7.19 6.25 -5.94
C PRO A 173 -6.52 5.65 -7.19
N LEU A 174 -5.24 5.95 -7.36
CA LEU A 174 -4.38 5.35 -8.39
C LEU A 174 -3.67 4.11 -7.86
N LEU A 175 -4.45 3.23 -7.26
CA LEU A 175 -4.04 2.03 -6.52
C LEU A 175 -5.03 0.89 -6.81
N PRO A 176 -4.60 -0.39 -6.72
CA PRO A 176 -5.54 -1.50 -6.82
C PRO A 176 -6.51 -1.55 -5.63
N PHE A 177 -7.80 -1.69 -5.90
CA PHE A 177 -8.85 -1.80 -4.88
C PHE A 177 -8.73 -3.08 -4.03
N SER A 178 -8.10 -4.10 -4.57
CA SER A 178 -7.83 -5.36 -3.88
C SER A 178 -6.70 -5.31 -2.85
N HIS A 179 -6.02 -4.16 -2.70
CA HIS A 179 -4.99 -3.94 -1.70
C HIS A 179 -5.56 -3.20 -0.48
N GLN A 180 -4.96 -3.37 0.71
CA GLN A 180 -5.40 -2.71 1.96
C GLN A 180 -5.62 -1.21 1.78
N TYR A 181 -4.69 -0.50 1.13
CA TYR A 181 -4.78 0.93 0.91
C TYR A 181 -5.99 1.27 0.02
N GLY A 182 -6.11 0.61 -1.15
CA GLY A 182 -7.25 0.84 -2.05
C GLY A 182 -8.59 0.49 -1.40
N MET A 183 -8.68 -0.65 -0.70
CA MET A 183 -9.89 -1.05 0.01
C MET A 183 -10.28 -0.02 1.09
N SER A 184 -9.32 0.52 1.86
CA SER A 184 -9.62 1.54 2.87
C SER A 184 -10.25 2.79 2.25
N LEU A 185 -9.80 3.21 1.05
CA LEU A 185 -10.39 4.35 0.34
C LEU A 185 -11.81 4.06 -0.15
N LEU A 186 -12.13 2.82 -0.54
CA LEU A 186 -13.52 2.43 -0.88
C LEU A 186 -14.44 2.53 0.35
N LEU A 187 -13.97 2.11 1.51
CA LEU A 187 -14.75 2.21 2.74
C LEU A 187 -14.87 3.66 3.23
N ILE A 188 -13.82 4.45 3.11
CA ILE A 188 -13.85 5.89 3.38
C ILE A 188 -14.87 6.58 2.46
N TRP A 189 -14.82 6.32 1.16
CA TRP A 189 -15.79 6.81 0.20
C TRP A 189 -17.24 6.48 0.61
N TRP A 190 -17.51 5.22 0.99
CA TRP A 190 -18.83 4.80 1.43
C TRP A 190 -19.28 5.52 2.70
N LEU A 191 -18.40 5.60 3.70
CA LEU A 191 -18.71 6.20 5.01
C LEU A 191 -18.88 7.72 4.95
N THR A 192 -18.14 8.42 4.09
CA THR A 192 -18.21 9.89 3.96
C THR A 192 -19.29 10.35 3.01
N GLY A 193 -19.70 9.50 2.07
CA GLY A 193 -20.65 9.86 1.02
C GLY A 193 -20.06 10.73 -0.09
N CYS A 194 -18.73 10.81 -0.20
CA CYS A 194 -18.02 11.58 -1.24
C CYS A 194 -18.07 10.90 -2.61
N GLY A 195 -17.49 11.51 -3.65
CA GLY A 195 -17.29 10.91 -4.95
C GLY A 195 -16.09 9.98 -4.98
N LEU A 196 -16.12 8.95 -5.83
CA LEU A 196 -14.99 8.05 -6.11
C LEU A 196 -14.75 8.00 -7.61
N LEU A 197 -13.58 8.44 -8.06
CA LEU A 197 -13.16 8.30 -9.44
C LEU A 197 -12.59 6.91 -9.68
N VAL A 198 -13.21 6.15 -10.56
CA VAL A 198 -12.63 4.90 -11.09
C VAL A 198 -11.82 5.25 -12.33
N ALA A 199 -10.51 5.26 -12.21
CA ALA A 199 -9.58 5.63 -13.27
C ALA A 199 -8.68 4.46 -13.67
N PRO A 200 -8.14 4.46 -14.90
CA PRO A 200 -7.18 3.45 -15.35
C PRO A 200 -5.79 3.67 -14.72
N TYR A 201 -5.67 3.42 -13.43
CA TYR A 201 -4.50 3.77 -12.59
C TYR A 201 -3.14 3.26 -13.09
N ARG A 202 -3.12 2.27 -13.98
CA ARG A 202 -1.89 1.76 -14.61
C ARG A 202 -1.43 2.56 -15.81
N ARG A 203 -2.28 3.45 -16.32
CA ARG A 203 -2.03 4.30 -17.49
C ARG A 203 -2.14 5.75 -17.05
N LEU A 204 -1.01 6.32 -16.64
CA LEU A 204 -0.99 7.62 -15.96
C LEU A 204 -1.57 8.78 -16.79
N GLU A 205 -1.28 8.85 -18.09
CA GLU A 205 -1.79 9.93 -18.91
C GLU A 205 -3.32 9.93 -19.01
N PRO A 206 -4.02 8.81 -19.33
CA PRO A 206 -5.47 8.74 -19.21
C PRO A 206 -5.99 8.97 -17.79
N ALA A 207 -5.24 8.57 -16.75
CA ALA A 207 -5.64 8.82 -15.38
C ALA A 207 -5.59 10.32 -15.04
N LEU A 208 -4.56 11.06 -15.47
CA LEU A 208 -4.48 12.51 -15.29
C LEU A 208 -5.63 13.25 -16.00
N THR A 209 -5.97 12.83 -17.23
CA THR A 209 -7.14 13.36 -17.94
C THR A 209 -8.42 13.14 -17.15
N ALA A 210 -8.61 11.92 -16.63
CA ALA A 210 -9.77 11.58 -15.82
C ALA A 210 -9.87 12.40 -14.51
N ILE A 211 -8.75 12.62 -13.83
CA ILE A 211 -8.67 13.47 -12.63
C ILE A 211 -9.09 14.90 -12.95
N ALA A 212 -8.57 15.47 -14.06
CA ALA A 212 -8.90 16.81 -14.48
C ALA A 212 -10.39 16.97 -14.84
N GLU A 213 -10.95 16.03 -15.60
CA GLU A 213 -12.34 16.06 -16.06
C GLU A 213 -13.35 15.80 -14.93
N SER A 214 -13.02 14.92 -13.99
CA SER A 214 -13.88 14.59 -12.85
C SER A 214 -13.93 15.68 -11.79
N GLY A 215 -12.95 16.58 -11.77
CA GLY A 215 -12.77 17.55 -10.71
C GLY A 215 -12.34 16.90 -9.39
N ALA A 216 -11.56 15.83 -9.45
CA ALA A 216 -11.04 15.16 -8.27
C ALA A 216 -10.29 16.13 -7.35
N THR A 217 -10.51 15.96 -6.04
CA THR A 217 -9.97 16.82 -4.99
C THR A 217 -8.86 16.16 -4.19
N VAL A 218 -8.84 14.84 -4.17
CA VAL A 218 -7.83 14.02 -3.47
C VAL A 218 -7.30 12.95 -4.42
N VAL A 219 -6.00 12.87 -4.52
CA VAL A 219 -5.32 11.85 -5.34
C VAL A 219 -4.45 10.99 -4.44
N ASP A 220 -4.67 9.69 -4.48
CA ASP A 220 -3.89 8.69 -3.74
C ASP A 220 -3.04 7.86 -4.69
N GLY A 221 -1.76 7.74 -4.40
CA GLY A 221 -0.83 7.00 -5.24
C GLY A 221 0.37 6.47 -4.47
N THR A 222 1.27 5.83 -5.20
CA THR A 222 2.55 5.35 -4.67
C THR A 222 3.69 6.25 -5.17
N PRO A 223 4.89 6.23 -4.57
CA PRO A 223 6.02 7.02 -5.07
C PRO A 223 6.30 6.84 -6.56
N PRO A 224 6.26 5.62 -7.16
CA PRO A 224 6.39 5.44 -8.61
C PRO A 224 5.31 6.16 -9.42
N THR A 225 4.07 6.25 -8.92
CA THR A 225 2.98 6.99 -9.57
C THR A 225 3.34 8.47 -9.71
N TYR A 226 3.80 9.10 -8.62
CA TYR A 226 4.19 10.51 -8.61
C TYR A 226 5.44 10.80 -9.43
N HIS A 227 6.40 9.86 -9.44
CA HIS A 227 7.55 9.96 -10.33
C HIS A 227 7.15 9.95 -11.81
N GLY A 228 6.21 9.07 -12.18
CA GLY A 228 5.63 9.03 -13.51
C GLY A 228 4.87 10.32 -13.86
N MET A 229 4.09 10.88 -12.92
CA MET A 229 3.41 12.17 -13.12
C MET A 229 4.39 13.31 -13.40
N LEU A 230 5.48 13.42 -12.63
CA LEU A 230 6.52 14.43 -12.87
C LEU A 230 7.13 14.32 -14.27
N THR A 231 7.30 13.10 -14.76
CA THR A 231 7.78 12.88 -16.14
C THR A 231 6.77 13.40 -17.17
N LEU A 232 5.48 13.20 -16.95
CA LEU A 232 4.42 13.71 -17.81
C LEU A 232 4.30 15.23 -17.73
N PHE A 233 4.41 15.83 -16.55
CA PHE A 233 4.38 17.28 -16.34
C PHE A 233 5.56 17.98 -17.03
N ALA A 234 6.75 17.38 -16.99
CA ALA A 234 7.92 17.89 -17.68
C ALA A 234 7.76 17.86 -19.22
N ARG A 235 7.06 16.85 -19.75
CA ARG A 235 6.77 16.73 -21.18
C ARG A 235 5.64 17.67 -21.64
N ASN A 236 4.62 17.83 -20.83
CA ASN A 236 3.46 18.65 -21.12
C ASN A 236 2.94 19.34 -19.84
N PRO A 237 3.41 20.57 -19.55
CA PRO A 237 2.97 21.34 -18.38
C PRO A 237 1.47 21.63 -18.32
N ALA A 238 0.75 21.59 -19.46
CA ALA A 238 -0.70 21.82 -19.49
C ALA A 238 -1.50 20.76 -18.69
N HIS A 239 -0.91 19.60 -18.39
CA HIS A 239 -1.54 18.65 -17.47
C HIS A 239 -1.81 19.26 -16.09
N LEU A 240 -0.99 20.18 -15.61
CA LEU A 240 -1.15 20.81 -14.30
C LEU A 240 -2.38 21.73 -14.23
N ASP A 241 -2.77 22.34 -15.32
CA ASP A 241 -3.92 23.28 -15.34
C ASP A 241 -5.22 22.58 -14.95
N GLY A 242 -5.43 21.35 -15.39
CA GLY A 242 -6.60 20.53 -15.05
C GLY A 242 -6.61 20.02 -13.61
N LEU A 243 -5.48 20.08 -12.90
CA LEU A 243 -5.31 19.48 -11.57
C LEU A 243 -5.42 20.48 -10.42
N ARG A 244 -5.77 21.73 -10.68
CA ARG A 244 -5.84 22.82 -9.68
C ARG A 244 -6.88 22.60 -8.59
N LYS A 245 -7.86 21.71 -8.79
CA LYS A 245 -8.86 21.32 -7.78
C LYS A 245 -8.34 20.32 -6.77
N VAL A 246 -7.23 19.66 -7.07
CA VAL A 246 -6.65 18.70 -6.14
C VAL A 246 -6.09 19.45 -4.95
N ARG A 247 -6.67 19.19 -3.77
CA ARG A 247 -6.28 19.81 -2.51
C ARG A 247 -5.32 18.95 -1.70
N MET A 248 -5.27 17.63 -1.97
CA MET A 248 -4.38 16.69 -1.32
C MET A 248 -3.80 15.68 -2.32
N TRP A 249 -2.50 15.51 -2.25
CA TRP A 249 -1.73 14.51 -2.98
C TRP A 249 -1.17 13.51 -1.97
N CYS A 250 -1.88 12.41 -1.76
CA CYS A 250 -1.56 11.41 -0.75
C CYS A 250 -0.65 10.32 -1.33
N VAL A 251 0.43 10.03 -0.65
CA VAL A 251 1.39 9.00 -1.06
C VAL A 251 1.57 7.95 0.02
N GLY A 252 1.62 6.68 -0.35
CA GLY A 252 1.81 5.59 0.60
C GLY A 252 2.25 4.28 -0.08
N GLY A 253 2.32 3.21 0.71
CA GLY A 253 2.67 1.87 0.24
C GLY A 253 4.17 1.62 0.03
N ALA A 254 5.00 2.66 0.05
CA ALA A 254 6.45 2.61 0.09
C ALA A 254 6.99 3.92 0.65
N PRO A 255 8.19 3.95 1.25
CA PRO A 255 8.76 5.17 1.80
C PRO A 255 8.89 6.28 0.73
N LEU A 256 8.42 7.49 1.05
CA LEU A 256 8.61 8.67 0.23
C LEU A 256 10.05 9.20 0.39
N ASN A 257 10.80 9.34 -0.69
CA ASN A 257 12.12 9.97 -0.63
C ASN A 257 12.03 11.49 -0.79
N ARG A 258 12.97 12.19 -0.16
CA ARG A 258 13.02 13.65 -0.15
C ARG A 258 13.15 14.26 -1.54
N PRO A 259 14.03 13.77 -2.45
CA PRO A 259 14.12 14.31 -3.80
C PRO A 259 12.82 14.27 -4.60
N LEU A 260 12.01 13.21 -4.45
CA LEU A 260 10.69 13.13 -5.09
C LEU A 260 9.73 14.17 -4.50
N ALA A 261 9.69 14.28 -3.17
CA ALA A 261 8.82 15.25 -2.48
C ALA A 261 9.14 16.69 -2.86
N GLU A 262 10.42 17.07 -2.91
CA GLU A 262 10.89 18.40 -3.32
C GLU A 262 10.53 18.68 -4.78
N ARG A 263 10.90 17.79 -5.71
CA ARG A 263 10.57 17.94 -7.13
C ARG A 263 9.05 18.06 -7.38
N PHE A 264 8.25 17.30 -6.64
CA PHE A 264 6.79 17.38 -6.78
C PHE A 264 6.26 18.73 -6.29
N ARG A 265 6.76 19.21 -5.16
CA ARG A 265 6.41 20.54 -4.62
C ARG A 265 6.81 21.65 -5.59
N ASP A 266 8.01 21.58 -6.16
CA ASP A 266 8.49 22.58 -7.14
C ASP A 266 7.62 22.61 -8.40
N ALA A 267 7.15 21.44 -8.86
CA ALA A 267 6.32 21.34 -10.06
C ALA A 267 4.87 21.77 -9.84
N THR A 268 4.29 21.46 -8.68
CA THR A 268 2.84 21.60 -8.41
C THR A 268 2.50 22.76 -7.46
N GLY A 269 3.47 23.25 -6.71
CA GLY A 269 3.26 24.17 -5.58
C GLY A 269 2.66 23.51 -4.32
N GLN A 270 2.43 22.20 -4.33
CA GLN A 270 1.80 21.46 -3.24
C GLN A 270 2.68 20.30 -2.74
N PRO A 271 2.65 19.98 -1.45
CA PRO A 271 3.41 18.84 -0.92
C PRO A 271 2.76 17.50 -1.28
N LEU A 272 3.58 16.45 -1.32
CA LEU A 272 3.10 15.08 -1.16
C LEU A 272 2.86 14.82 0.33
N LEU A 273 1.70 14.28 0.67
CA LEU A 273 1.31 13.92 2.02
C LEU A 273 1.64 12.44 2.25
N ASP A 274 2.72 12.19 2.96
CA ASP A 274 3.18 10.80 3.21
C ASP A 274 2.28 10.12 4.22
N GLY A 275 1.93 8.86 3.94
CA GLY A 275 1.10 8.01 4.79
C GLY A 275 1.77 6.68 5.09
N TYR A 276 1.75 6.31 6.36
CA TYR A 276 2.27 5.05 6.85
C TYR A 276 1.15 4.14 7.33
N GLY A 277 1.16 2.92 6.84
CA GLY A 277 0.23 1.87 7.21
C GLY A 277 0.65 0.52 6.65
N MET A 278 0.04 -0.53 7.15
CA MET A 278 0.32 -1.92 6.77
C MET A 278 -0.99 -2.71 6.67
N THR A 279 -0.92 -3.85 5.99
CA THR A 279 -2.06 -4.77 5.95
C THR A 279 -2.47 -5.20 7.36
N GLU A 280 -1.51 -5.43 8.23
CA GLU A 280 -1.68 -5.92 9.59
C GLU A 280 -2.29 -4.90 10.54
N THR A 281 -2.08 -3.61 10.33
CA THR A 281 -2.48 -2.54 11.26
C THR A 281 -3.48 -1.54 10.71
N GLY A 282 -3.67 -1.48 9.38
CA GLY A 282 -4.36 -0.39 8.71
C GLY A 282 -3.49 0.87 8.65
N ASN A 283 -4.11 2.03 8.50
CA ASN A 283 -3.43 3.33 8.53
C ASN A 283 -2.97 3.63 9.96
N ILE A 284 -1.73 4.10 10.11
CA ILE A 284 -1.06 4.36 11.38
C ILE A 284 -0.86 5.86 11.58
N ALA A 285 -0.24 6.52 10.61
CA ALA A 285 0.07 7.95 10.62
C ALA A 285 -0.07 8.52 9.22
N LEU A 286 -0.63 9.71 9.10
CA LEU A 286 -0.87 10.39 7.83
C LEU A 286 -0.53 11.87 7.96
N ALA A 287 0.31 12.36 7.05
CA ALA A 287 0.65 13.78 6.97
C ALA A 287 -0.56 14.60 6.49
N LEU A 288 -0.64 15.84 6.97
CA LEU A 288 -1.66 16.82 6.61
C LEU A 288 -1.03 17.99 5.86
N PRO A 289 -1.81 18.78 5.09
CA PRO A 289 -1.26 19.91 4.32
C PRO A 289 -0.51 20.95 5.16
N ASP A 290 -0.91 21.15 6.41
CA ASP A 290 -0.29 22.07 7.37
C ASP A 290 0.90 21.44 8.13
N LEU A 291 1.07 20.12 8.02
CA LEU A 291 2.18 19.37 8.61
C LEU A 291 2.63 18.26 7.64
N ALA A 292 3.15 18.65 6.50
CA ALA A 292 3.63 17.73 5.44
C ALA A 292 5.07 17.27 5.68
N GLU A 293 5.36 16.81 6.90
CA GLU A 293 6.67 16.27 7.31
C GLU A 293 6.52 14.82 7.75
N GLY A 294 7.49 13.98 7.35
CA GLY A 294 7.45 12.55 7.63
C GLY A 294 6.11 11.95 7.23
N CYS A 295 5.64 10.98 8.00
CA CYS A 295 4.31 10.38 7.82
C CYS A 295 3.22 11.09 8.65
N GLY A 296 3.51 12.32 9.15
CA GLY A 296 2.59 13.02 10.05
C GLY A 296 2.55 12.42 11.47
N ARG A 297 1.57 12.86 12.25
CA ARG A 297 1.33 12.29 13.58
C ARG A 297 0.51 11.01 13.49
N PRO A 298 0.65 10.10 14.47
CA PRO A 298 -0.22 8.94 14.59
C PRO A 298 -1.70 9.34 14.61
N LEU A 299 -2.53 8.52 13.98
CA LEU A 299 -3.98 8.72 13.96
C LEU A 299 -4.57 8.68 15.39
N PRO A 300 -5.68 9.38 15.65
CA PRO A 300 -6.39 9.28 16.93
C PRO A 300 -6.67 7.80 17.31
N GLY A 301 -6.31 7.43 18.55
CA GLY A 301 -6.44 6.06 19.05
C GLY A 301 -5.35 5.09 18.59
N VAL A 302 -4.38 5.55 17.79
CA VAL A 302 -3.19 4.79 17.44
C VAL A 302 -2.02 5.24 18.30
N GLU A 303 -1.38 4.31 18.99
CA GLU A 303 -0.18 4.54 19.76
C GLU A 303 1.02 3.98 19.00
N VAL A 304 2.06 4.78 18.91
CA VAL A 304 3.32 4.41 18.27
C VAL A 304 4.44 4.61 19.27
N ARG A 305 5.33 3.63 19.35
CA ARG A 305 6.60 3.76 20.05
C ARG A 305 7.75 3.28 19.17
N VAL A 306 8.92 3.75 19.46
CA VAL A 306 10.16 3.34 18.79
C VAL A 306 11.04 2.59 19.79
N ARG A 307 11.58 1.45 19.40
CA ARG A 307 12.44 0.60 20.26
C ARG A 307 13.85 0.58 19.73
N ALA A 308 14.77 1.10 20.52
CA ALA A 308 16.20 0.98 20.29
C ALA A 308 16.73 -0.20 21.15
N SER A 309 16.95 -1.35 20.54
CA SER A 309 17.23 -2.60 21.24
C SER A 309 16.02 -3.11 22.04
N ASP A 310 16.20 -3.41 23.34
CA ASP A 310 15.12 -3.88 24.22
C ASP A 310 14.46 -2.77 25.04
N GLU A 311 14.92 -1.52 24.88
CA GLU A 311 14.39 -0.35 25.57
C GLU A 311 13.65 0.58 24.62
N ASP A 312 12.76 1.44 25.16
CA ASP A 312 12.13 2.49 24.37
C ASP A 312 13.20 3.52 23.97
N ALA A 313 13.21 3.90 22.70
CA ALA A 313 14.14 4.90 22.17
C ALA A 313 13.84 6.28 22.79
N GLY A 314 14.89 7.04 23.05
CA GLY A 314 14.77 8.43 23.41
C GLY A 314 14.14 9.28 22.29
N GLU A 315 13.79 10.54 22.62
CA GLU A 315 13.24 11.48 21.64
C GLU A 315 14.19 11.64 20.44
N GLY A 316 13.66 11.43 19.23
CA GLY A 316 14.43 11.53 17.99
C GLY A 316 15.39 10.38 17.71
N GLU A 317 15.52 9.42 18.62
CA GLU A 317 16.34 8.22 18.43
C GLU A 317 15.68 7.26 17.43
N VAL A 318 16.50 6.56 16.65
CA VAL A 318 16.05 5.65 15.58
C VAL A 318 15.99 4.22 16.10
N GLY A 319 14.87 3.55 15.83
CA GLY A 319 14.69 2.16 16.24
C GLY A 319 13.53 1.47 15.50
N GLU A 320 13.13 0.28 15.97
CA GLU A 320 11.98 -0.44 15.44
C GLU A 320 10.68 0.28 15.83
N VAL A 321 9.82 0.52 14.85
CA VAL A 321 8.48 1.05 15.07
C VAL A 321 7.56 -0.05 15.57
N GLU A 322 6.94 0.16 16.72
CA GLU A 322 5.89 -0.71 17.27
C GLU A 322 4.57 0.07 17.39
N VAL A 323 3.47 -0.61 17.11
CA VAL A 323 2.15 0.02 16.99
C VAL A 323 1.11 -0.70 17.83
N ARG A 324 0.32 0.06 18.58
CA ARG A 324 -0.91 -0.40 19.22
C ARG A 324 -2.09 0.36 18.60
N THR A 325 -3.01 -0.36 17.95
CA THR A 325 -4.10 0.24 17.17
C THR A 325 -5.36 -0.62 17.22
N PRO A 326 -6.55 -0.01 17.27
CA PRO A 326 -7.81 -0.73 17.07
C PRO A 326 -7.92 -1.37 15.69
N GLY A 327 -7.19 -0.84 14.70
CA GLY A 327 -7.16 -1.34 13.32
C GLY A 327 -6.28 -2.57 13.09
N ARG A 328 -5.71 -3.19 14.14
CA ARG A 328 -4.80 -4.34 13.98
C ARG A 328 -5.50 -5.60 13.47
N LEU A 329 -4.69 -6.55 13.01
CA LEU A 329 -5.15 -7.88 12.62
C LEU A 329 -5.67 -8.68 13.84
N GLU A 330 -6.57 -9.62 13.59
CA GLU A 330 -6.98 -10.64 14.55
C GLU A 330 -5.96 -11.80 14.63
N GLY A 331 -5.25 -12.04 13.51
CA GLY A 331 -4.24 -13.08 13.41
C GLY A 331 -3.94 -13.44 11.95
N TYR A 332 -3.38 -14.63 11.78
CA TYR A 332 -3.06 -15.23 10.48
C TYR A 332 -3.80 -16.54 10.28
N LEU A 333 -4.12 -16.91 9.03
CA LEU A 333 -4.64 -18.26 8.78
C LEU A 333 -3.52 -19.30 8.84
N ARG A 334 -3.80 -20.44 9.46
CA ARG A 334 -3.01 -21.65 9.35
C ARG A 334 -3.29 -22.33 8.00
N PRO A 335 -2.47 -23.31 7.58
CA PRO A 335 -2.69 -24.05 6.33
C PRO A 335 -4.05 -24.76 6.24
N ASP A 336 -4.67 -25.09 7.38
CA ASP A 336 -6.01 -25.70 7.49
C ASP A 336 -7.16 -24.68 7.45
N GLY A 337 -6.84 -23.38 7.32
CA GLY A 337 -7.79 -22.27 7.28
C GLY A 337 -8.29 -21.79 8.65
N SER A 338 -7.80 -22.38 9.75
CA SER A 338 -8.10 -21.90 11.11
C SER A 338 -7.31 -20.64 11.44
N LEU A 339 -7.83 -19.79 12.33
CA LEU A 339 -7.15 -18.60 12.80
C LEU A 339 -6.04 -18.97 13.79
N ALA A 340 -4.84 -18.42 13.56
CA ALA A 340 -3.80 -18.29 14.56
C ALA A 340 -3.89 -16.88 15.14
N PRO A 341 -4.44 -16.69 16.35
CA PRO A 341 -4.63 -15.36 16.93
C PRO A 341 -3.31 -14.61 17.10
N TYR A 342 -3.39 -13.29 17.02
CA TYR A 342 -2.28 -12.39 17.36
C TYR A 342 -2.59 -11.73 18.71
N ASP A 343 -1.98 -12.23 19.78
CA ASP A 343 -2.33 -11.86 21.17
C ASP A 343 -1.40 -10.77 21.75
N GLU A 344 -0.31 -10.40 21.03
CA GLU A 344 0.61 -9.38 21.48
C GLU A 344 -0.04 -7.97 21.51
N PRO A 345 0.13 -7.18 22.58
CA PRO A 345 -0.48 -5.86 22.69
C PRO A 345 0.11 -4.86 21.69
N TRP A 346 1.38 -5.00 21.34
CA TRP A 346 2.10 -4.18 20.38
C TRP A 346 2.42 -4.98 19.13
N PHE A 347 2.11 -4.42 17.97
CA PHE A 347 2.51 -5.01 16.70
C PHE A 347 3.90 -4.51 16.32
N ARG A 348 4.84 -5.43 16.19
CA ARG A 348 6.20 -5.17 15.72
C ARG A 348 6.19 -5.06 14.21
N THR A 349 6.38 -3.84 13.69
CA THR A 349 6.27 -3.59 12.24
C THR A 349 7.47 -4.09 11.46
N ARG A 350 8.60 -4.22 12.12
CA ARG A 350 9.92 -4.43 11.52
C ARG A 350 10.30 -3.32 10.53
N ASP A 351 9.75 -2.15 10.73
CA ASP A 351 10.15 -0.94 10.05
C ASP A 351 10.99 -0.10 11.00
N LEU A 352 12.02 0.54 10.43
CA LEU A 352 12.88 1.47 11.13
C LEU A 352 12.26 2.86 11.06
N GLY A 353 12.25 3.57 12.20
CA GLY A 353 11.72 4.92 12.24
C GLY A 353 12.15 5.67 13.49
N ARG A 354 11.69 6.90 13.62
CA ARG A 354 11.81 7.74 14.81
C ARG A 354 10.58 8.61 14.98
N ILE A 355 10.33 9.08 16.19
CA ILE A 355 9.37 10.14 16.48
C ILE A 355 10.16 11.38 16.87
N ASP A 356 9.88 12.51 16.25
CA ASP A 356 10.55 13.77 16.57
C ASP A 356 9.83 14.54 17.70
N GLY A 357 10.43 15.67 18.13
CA GLY A 357 9.91 16.51 19.21
C GLY A 357 8.51 17.12 18.96
N ASN A 358 8.02 17.08 17.73
CA ASN A 358 6.67 17.50 17.35
C ASN A 358 5.67 16.32 17.34
N GLY A 359 6.13 15.11 17.66
CA GLY A 359 5.33 13.89 17.60
C GLY A 359 5.11 13.35 16.19
N VAL A 360 5.91 13.79 15.20
CA VAL A 360 5.84 13.32 13.82
C VAL A 360 6.62 12.03 13.68
N LEU A 361 5.98 11.04 13.07
CA LEU A 361 6.59 9.75 12.76
C LEU A 361 7.36 9.83 11.43
N HIS A 362 8.62 9.47 11.47
CA HIS A 362 9.48 9.32 10.30
C HIS A 362 9.80 7.84 10.09
N VAL A 363 9.37 7.26 8.99
CA VAL A 363 9.64 5.85 8.65
C VAL A 363 10.68 5.79 7.54
N TYR A 364 11.74 5.02 7.79
CA TYR A 364 12.90 4.93 6.89
C TYR A 364 12.82 3.70 5.97
N GLY A 365 12.08 2.67 6.35
CA GLY A 365 11.90 1.43 5.59
C GLY A 365 12.09 0.19 6.47
N ARG A 366 12.29 -0.98 5.85
CA ARG A 366 12.43 -2.25 6.56
C ARG A 366 13.71 -2.32 7.40
N MET A 367 13.60 -2.93 8.56
CA MET A 367 14.73 -3.10 9.47
C MET A 367 15.58 -4.31 9.05
N ASN A 368 16.56 -4.05 8.19
CA ASN A 368 17.60 -5.03 7.80
C ASN A 368 18.91 -4.62 8.46
N ALA A 369 19.05 -4.96 9.73
CA ALA A 369 20.28 -4.63 10.47
C ALA A 369 21.49 -5.42 9.93
N VAL A 370 22.60 -4.74 9.72
CA VAL A 370 23.90 -5.33 9.43
C VAL A 370 24.91 -4.92 10.48
N HIS A 371 25.75 -5.85 10.91
CA HIS A 371 26.82 -5.55 11.86
C HIS A 371 28.10 -5.26 11.10
N ARG A 372 28.69 -4.08 11.34
CA ARG A 372 29.92 -3.66 10.68
C ARG A 372 30.87 -2.93 11.67
N LEU A 373 32.08 -3.41 11.77
CA LEU A 373 33.12 -2.80 12.62
C LEU A 373 32.65 -2.54 14.07
N GLY A 374 31.84 -3.45 14.63
CA GLY A 374 31.26 -3.32 15.96
C GLY A 374 30.01 -2.40 16.06
N HIS A 375 29.54 -1.85 14.94
CA HIS A 375 28.32 -1.04 14.87
C HIS A 375 27.19 -1.80 14.21
N THR A 376 25.98 -1.59 14.71
CA THR A 376 24.76 -2.03 14.04
C THR A 376 24.30 -0.93 13.07
N LEU A 377 24.23 -1.24 11.78
CA LEU A 377 23.84 -0.32 10.72
C LEU A 377 22.57 -0.82 10.06
N TYR A 378 21.78 0.12 9.59
CA TYR A 378 20.55 -0.14 8.87
C TYR A 378 20.68 0.44 7.45
N PRO A 379 20.80 -0.41 6.40
CA PRO A 379 20.97 0.05 5.03
C PRO A 379 19.93 1.09 4.61
N GLU A 380 18.67 0.89 4.96
CA GLU A 380 17.56 1.80 4.63
C GLU A 380 17.71 3.17 5.30
N TYR A 381 18.27 3.23 6.49
CA TYR A 381 18.60 4.50 7.16
C TYR A 381 19.79 5.20 6.47
N LEU A 382 20.80 4.43 6.07
CA LEU A 382 21.93 4.96 5.32
C LEU A 382 21.51 5.49 3.95
N GLU A 383 20.55 4.82 3.27
CA GLU A 383 19.95 5.30 2.03
C GLU A 383 19.38 6.71 2.21
N ARG A 384 18.53 6.90 3.23
CA ARG A 384 17.89 8.19 3.53
C ARG A 384 18.89 9.29 3.79
N ARG A 385 19.89 9.04 4.60
CA ARG A 385 20.95 10.02 4.87
C ARG A 385 21.78 10.33 3.62
N ALA A 386 22.05 9.33 2.79
CA ALA A 386 22.77 9.51 1.53
C ALA A 386 21.95 10.28 0.49
N GLU A 387 20.63 10.11 0.46
CA GLU A 387 19.72 10.85 -0.41
C GLU A 387 19.70 12.37 -0.12
N GLU A 388 20.05 12.79 1.10
CA GLU A 388 20.23 14.22 1.43
C GLU A 388 21.34 14.88 0.57
N CYS A 389 22.23 14.08 -0.04
CA CYS A 389 23.26 14.56 -0.97
C CYS A 389 22.72 14.83 -2.39
N GLY A 390 21.41 14.64 -2.64
CA GLY A 390 20.72 15.15 -3.83
C GLY A 390 20.42 14.14 -4.94
N ALA A 391 20.52 12.81 -4.68
CA ALA A 391 20.08 11.79 -5.62
C ALA A 391 19.50 10.56 -4.90
N PRO A 392 18.66 9.73 -5.55
CA PRO A 392 18.23 8.45 -5.01
C PRO A 392 19.43 7.52 -4.77
N VAL A 393 19.45 6.88 -3.60
CA VAL A 393 20.52 5.95 -3.20
C VAL A 393 19.91 4.62 -2.78
N LYS A 394 20.61 3.52 -3.11
CA LYS A 394 20.36 2.19 -2.58
C LYS A 394 21.63 1.63 -1.96
N VAL A 395 21.51 1.03 -0.78
CA VAL A 395 22.62 0.46 -0.05
C VAL A 395 22.48 -1.05 0.00
N VAL A 396 23.49 -1.74 -0.54
CA VAL A 396 23.60 -3.19 -0.46
C VAL A 396 24.70 -3.51 0.55
N ALA A 397 24.35 -4.28 1.56
CA ALA A 397 25.31 -4.86 2.48
C ALA A 397 25.56 -6.33 2.08
N LEU A 398 26.82 -6.69 2.00
CA LEU A 398 27.28 -8.07 1.77
C LEU A 398 28.10 -8.50 2.97
N ASP A 399 27.98 -9.76 3.36
CA ASP A 399 28.74 -10.33 4.46
C ASP A 399 30.24 -10.29 4.20
N ASP A 400 31.03 -9.91 5.22
CA ASP A 400 32.47 -9.86 5.18
C ASP A 400 33.08 -10.42 6.49
N GLU A 401 33.97 -11.38 6.40
CA GLU A 401 34.52 -12.08 7.56
C GLU A 401 35.32 -11.15 8.51
N ARG A 402 35.91 -10.06 7.99
CA ARG A 402 36.76 -9.16 8.76
C ARG A 402 36.02 -7.97 9.32
N ALA A 403 35.15 -7.37 8.51
CA ALA A 403 34.44 -6.16 8.89
C ALA A 403 32.99 -6.42 9.35
N GLY A 404 32.50 -7.66 9.24
CA GLY A 404 31.11 -8.05 9.42
C GLY A 404 30.29 -7.77 8.18
N ALA A 405 30.39 -6.58 7.60
CA ALA A 405 29.72 -6.23 6.34
C ALA A 405 30.54 -5.26 5.49
N VAL A 406 30.41 -5.42 4.17
CA VAL A 406 30.85 -4.47 3.14
C VAL A 406 29.62 -3.75 2.59
N LEU A 407 29.68 -2.42 2.54
CA LEU A 407 28.60 -1.56 2.04
C LEU A 407 28.91 -1.08 0.64
N VAL A 408 27.98 -1.37 -0.31
CA VAL A 408 28.01 -0.84 -1.67
C VAL A 408 26.85 0.11 -1.85
N PHE A 409 27.14 1.35 -2.18
CA PHE A 409 26.14 2.39 -2.41
C PHE A 409 25.90 2.54 -3.92
N PHE A 410 24.70 2.29 -4.36
CA PHE A 410 24.24 2.56 -5.72
C PHE A 410 23.56 3.92 -5.74
N VAL A 411 24.02 4.82 -6.60
CA VAL A 411 23.47 6.17 -6.74
C VAL A 411 22.85 6.32 -8.13
N GLN A 412 21.62 6.76 -8.20
CA GLN A 412 20.95 7.01 -9.47
C GLN A 412 21.36 8.39 -9.99
N ASP A 413 22.42 8.43 -10.77
CA ASP A 413 22.95 9.67 -11.39
C ASP A 413 23.62 9.31 -12.72
N ALA A 414 23.19 10.01 -13.79
CA ALA A 414 23.75 9.87 -15.13
C ALA A 414 24.83 10.92 -15.44
N VAL A 415 25.06 11.90 -14.53
CA VAL A 415 25.90 13.07 -14.78
C VAL A 415 27.22 13.01 -14.05
N HIS A 416 27.20 12.62 -12.77
CA HIS A 416 28.38 12.63 -11.94
C HIS A 416 28.94 11.21 -11.76
N ASP A 417 30.27 11.12 -11.68
CA ASP A 417 30.98 9.85 -11.48
C ASP A 417 31.05 9.44 -10.00
N GLU A 418 31.54 8.24 -9.78
CA GLU A 418 31.70 7.64 -8.44
C GLU A 418 32.59 8.47 -7.51
N ARG A 419 33.59 9.20 -8.04
CA ARG A 419 34.51 10.03 -7.23
C ARG A 419 33.79 11.20 -6.60
N VAL A 420 32.95 11.88 -7.38
CA VAL A 420 32.11 13.00 -6.93
C VAL A 420 31.18 12.50 -5.81
N TRP A 421 30.50 11.39 -6.03
CA TRP A 421 29.58 10.84 -5.05
C TRP A 421 30.26 10.33 -3.80
N ARG A 422 31.44 9.72 -3.90
CA ARG A 422 32.25 9.34 -2.76
C ARG A 422 32.64 10.54 -1.90
N GLY A 423 32.91 11.69 -2.51
CA GLY A 423 33.15 12.96 -1.81
C GLY A 423 31.90 13.46 -1.05
N ARG A 424 30.76 13.51 -1.73
CA ARG A 424 29.47 13.94 -1.13
C ARG A 424 29.06 13.03 0.06
N LEU A 425 29.11 11.71 -0.12
CA LEU A 425 28.77 10.74 0.91
C LEU A 425 29.70 10.81 2.14
N ARG A 426 30.97 11.15 1.96
CA ARG A 426 31.90 11.37 3.08
C ARG A 426 31.53 12.55 3.96
N ALA A 427 30.84 13.53 3.42
CA ALA A 427 30.44 14.74 4.15
C ALA A 427 29.19 14.49 5.02
N CYS A 428 28.30 13.56 4.63
CA CYS A 428 27.05 13.30 5.32
C CYS A 428 27.04 12.03 6.17
N LEU A 429 28.02 11.11 6.00
CA LEU A 429 28.07 9.81 6.68
C LEU A 429 29.24 9.72 7.65
N ALA A 430 29.01 9.13 8.82
CA ALA A 430 30.04 8.81 9.77
C ALA A 430 31.06 7.81 9.18
N SER A 431 32.30 7.75 9.75
CA SER A 431 33.38 6.93 9.19
C SER A 431 33.03 5.45 9.03
N TYR A 432 32.29 4.89 9.98
CA TYR A 432 31.84 3.50 9.97
C TYR A 432 30.62 3.23 9.04
N GLU A 433 29.92 4.28 8.61
CA GLU A 433 28.79 4.23 7.67
C GLU A 433 29.22 4.37 6.21
N ARG A 434 30.44 4.83 5.96
CA ARG A 434 30.94 5.14 4.61
C ARG A 434 30.99 3.91 3.70
N PRO A 435 30.65 4.08 2.41
CA PRO A 435 30.69 2.97 1.45
C PRO A 435 32.10 2.42 1.25
N ASN A 436 32.20 1.10 1.08
CA ASN A 436 33.38 0.45 0.54
C ASN A 436 33.49 0.71 -0.95
N ALA A 437 32.36 0.66 -1.66
CA ALA A 437 32.26 1.00 -3.08
C ALA A 437 31.04 1.90 -3.34
N VAL A 438 31.16 2.78 -4.32
CA VAL A 438 30.07 3.58 -4.88
C VAL A 438 29.92 3.20 -6.34
N VAL A 439 28.70 3.00 -6.81
CA VAL A 439 28.37 2.70 -8.20
C VAL A 439 27.30 3.70 -8.65
N THR A 440 27.56 4.39 -9.76
CA THR A 440 26.56 5.27 -10.36
C THR A 440 25.81 4.53 -11.47
N LEU A 441 24.48 4.61 -11.45
CA LEU A 441 23.60 4.04 -12.46
C LEU A 441 22.69 5.14 -13.01
N PRO A 442 22.46 5.18 -14.33
CA PRO A 442 21.48 6.12 -14.90
C PRO A 442 20.08 5.91 -14.33
N GLU A 443 19.69 4.63 -14.15
CA GLU A 443 18.43 4.20 -13.54
C GLU A 443 18.65 2.93 -12.74
N PHE A 444 17.92 2.77 -11.63
CA PHE A 444 17.94 1.52 -10.88
C PHE A 444 17.21 0.41 -11.65
N PRO A 445 17.69 -0.84 -11.58
CA PRO A 445 16.93 -1.98 -12.07
C PRO A 445 15.61 -2.08 -11.31
N VAL A 446 14.53 -2.37 -12.03
CA VAL A 446 13.19 -2.54 -11.44
C VAL A 446 12.67 -3.94 -11.67
N ASN A 447 11.95 -4.46 -10.69
CA ASN A 447 11.26 -5.73 -10.77
C ASN A 447 9.94 -5.60 -11.57
N ARG A 448 9.24 -6.74 -11.78
CA ARG A 448 7.96 -6.80 -12.52
C ARG A 448 6.86 -5.90 -11.93
N ASN A 449 6.98 -5.50 -10.68
CA ASN A 449 6.03 -4.62 -9.97
C ASN A 449 6.46 -3.14 -10.02
N GLY A 450 7.48 -2.78 -10.79
CA GLY A 450 7.99 -1.41 -10.90
C GLY A 450 8.77 -0.92 -9.68
N LYS A 451 9.10 -1.80 -8.72
CA LYS A 451 9.94 -1.46 -7.56
C LYS A 451 11.40 -1.77 -7.87
N VAL A 452 12.32 -1.03 -7.24
CA VAL A 452 13.76 -1.30 -7.36
C VAL A 452 14.04 -2.78 -7.05
N ASP A 453 14.76 -3.43 -7.96
CA ASP A 453 15.14 -4.83 -7.81
C ASP A 453 16.42 -4.94 -6.96
N VAL A 454 16.23 -5.11 -5.66
CA VAL A 454 17.33 -5.24 -4.70
C VAL A 454 18.17 -6.49 -4.96
N ASN A 455 17.59 -7.56 -5.53
CA ASN A 455 18.35 -8.78 -5.86
C ASN A 455 19.30 -8.51 -7.02
N ALA A 456 18.85 -7.82 -8.06
CA ALA A 456 19.71 -7.40 -9.16
C ALA A 456 20.86 -6.49 -8.65
N LEU A 457 20.59 -5.57 -7.71
CA LEU A 457 21.65 -4.75 -7.10
C LEU A 457 22.62 -5.59 -6.25
N LYS A 458 22.13 -6.61 -5.54
CA LYS A 458 23.00 -7.55 -4.79
C LYS A 458 23.91 -8.34 -5.70
N GLU A 459 23.41 -8.81 -6.84
CA GLU A 459 24.21 -9.52 -7.84
C GLU A 459 25.31 -8.62 -8.43
N LEU A 460 24.97 -7.36 -8.75
CA LEU A 460 25.92 -6.34 -9.21
C LEU A 460 27.00 -6.06 -8.14
N ALA A 461 26.61 -5.87 -6.89
CA ALA A 461 27.54 -5.65 -5.79
C ALA A 461 28.50 -6.85 -5.60
N ALA A 462 27.95 -8.07 -5.62
CA ALA A 462 28.76 -9.28 -5.48
C ALA A 462 29.74 -9.47 -6.66
N ALA A 463 29.33 -9.14 -7.88
CA ALA A 463 30.20 -9.20 -9.07
C ALA A 463 31.35 -8.17 -8.97
N LEU A 464 31.03 -6.95 -8.53
CA LEU A 464 32.04 -5.88 -8.34
C LEU A 464 33.13 -6.29 -7.34
N LEU A 465 32.73 -6.89 -6.22
CA LEU A 465 33.68 -7.30 -5.19
C LEU A 465 34.54 -8.49 -5.60
N ARG A 466 33.99 -9.42 -6.42
CA ARG A 466 34.78 -10.53 -7.01
C ARG A 466 35.78 -10.05 -8.05
N GLY A 467 35.38 -9.08 -8.91
CA GLY A 467 36.26 -8.53 -9.96
C GLY A 467 37.40 -7.62 -9.43
N GLY A 468 37.29 -7.10 -8.20
CA GLY A 468 38.33 -6.31 -7.55
C GLY A 468 39.41 -7.11 -6.81
N GLY A 469 39.28 -8.45 -6.76
CA GLY A 469 40.22 -9.34 -6.04
C GLY A 469 41.49 -9.75 -6.79
N ASP A 470 41.58 -9.52 -8.10
CA ASP A 470 42.72 -9.94 -8.95
C ASP A 470 43.81 -8.85 -9.14
N GLY A 471 43.81 -7.82 -8.32
CA GLY A 471 44.75 -6.71 -8.44
C GLY A 471 45.35 -6.22 -7.13
N ARG A 472 45.93 -7.14 -6.30
CA ARG A 472 46.93 -6.78 -5.27
C ARG A 472 47.88 -7.94 -5.00
#